data_fdb95b60c3f87047c663a060a84d5ee2
#
_entry.id   fdb95b60c3f87047c663a060a84d5ee2
#
_cell.length_a   1.000
_cell.length_b   1.000
_cell.length_c   1.000
_cell.angle_alpha   90.00
_cell.angle_beta   90.00
_cell.angle_gamma   90.00
#
_symmetry.space_group_name_H-M   'P 1'
#
loop_
_entity.id
_entity.type
_entity.pdbx_description
1 polymer ?
#
loop_
_entity_poly.entity_id
_entity_poly.type
_entity_poly.pdbx_seq_one_letter_code
_entity_poly.pdbx_strand_id
1 'polypeptide(L)'
;MKGNGTQGERKRNNILERKQYSSEKNSSTNNTRMKRTLIIIAAVMTAMTPLKAQNTTAEHNLEVAKQLETFSTLYNYLDMMYVDTLNAEKVIGKGINSMLASLDPYTEYYPESETKKLKRMMTGKYGGIGSVIAFNFKEDACVIEEPYYNMPAQTAGLKKGDVIVSIDGEDMKGKGTPYVSEHLRGDPGTSFMLTIKRPGEKKLRKMKITRQTIQTPSLPYYGMLTDSIGYISLVEFTEGSAKEVRHAVIDLKRNGMQSLLLDLRNNGGGSLTEAVSILNMFVPKGTSIVKTKGKLTKANREYKTGDLPIDTIMPVVCLVNGNTASASEITCGTMQDLDRGVVMGTKTYGKGLVQTPLELPYNANMKLTTAHYYIPSGRCIQAIKYKGEGKEEVVADSLRKDFKTLHGRTVKDGGGIMPDVKVEPDSLPNIVYYLSAAGLDSTMVMMEYVVDYVSKHPTIAPARSFRVSDADYETFKQKAINDGFKYDRESERFLKDLIKVARFEGYYDRAKPEFEALQKKLRHDLAAELDYHKDIICQYLTSEIVSCYYYQAGAIENSLQYDKQVREAVKLLRDPKRYASILSPEKTE
;
A
#
# COMPACT_ATOMS: atom_id res chain seq x y z
N MET A 1 51.24 -63.63 35.66
CA MET A 1 51.31 -63.04 37.02
C MET A 1 51.14 -61.57 36.92
N LYS A 2 50.18 -61.03 37.64
CA LYS A 2 49.92 -59.59 38.00
C LYS A 2 50.23 -58.59 36.91
N GLY A 3 49.35 -57.74 36.44
CA GLY A 3 48.11 -57.14 36.93
C GLY A 3 47.85 -55.95 36.00
N ASN A 4 46.73 -55.90 35.32
CA ASN A 4 46.25 -54.72 34.53
C ASN A 4 44.78 -54.54 34.79
N GLY A 5 44.43 -53.86 35.90
CA GLY A 5 43.10 -53.68 36.33
C GLY A 5 42.79 -52.33 36.99
N THR A 6 43.56 -51.26 36.75
CA THR A 6 43.41 -50.02 37.51
C THR A 6 43.35 -48.74 36.67
N GLN A 7 43.48 -48.78 35.36
CA GLN A 7 43.36 -47.54 34.52
C GLN A 7 41.96 -47.31 33.93
N GLY A 8 41.11 -48.33 33.80
CA GLY A 8 39.76 -48.19 33.22
C GLY A 8 38.74 -47.57 34.16
N GLU A 9 38.81 -47.94 35.46
CA GLU A 9 37.85 -47.41 36.45
C GLU A 9 38.15 -45.96 36.85
N ARG A 10 39.41 -45.55 36.93
CA ARG A 10 39.75 -44.12 37.19
C ARG A 10 39.33 -43.19 36.06
N LYS A 11 39.30 -43.67 34.82
CA LYS A 11 38.78 -42.84 33.68
C LYS A 11 37.25 -42.74 33.67
N ARG A 12 36.55 -43.76 34.07
CA ARG A 12 35.09 -43.70 34.18
C ARG A 12 34.60 -42.80 35.31
N ASN A 13 35.22 -42.85 36.47
CA ASN A 13 34.86 -41.98 37.59
C ASN A 13 35.15 -40.49 37.32
N ASN A 14 36.30 -40.19 36.66
CA ASN A 14 36.59 -38.81 36.26
C ASN A 14 35.66 -38.24 35.17
N ILE A 15 35.06 -39.08 34.34
CA ILE A 15 34.09 -38.64 33.33
C ILE A 15 32.69 -38.40 33.96
N LEU A 16 32.33 -39.19 34.96
CA LEU A 16 31.07 -39.01 35.72
C LEU A 16 31.14 -37.77 36.63
N GLU A 17 32.23 -37.55 37.35
CA GLU A 17 32.41 -36.32 38.14
C GLU A 17 32.49 -35.06 37.28
N ARG A 18 33.11 -35.09 36.11
CA ARG A 18 33.11 -33.97 35.17
C ARG A 18 31.73 -33.69 34.57
N LYS A 19 30.88 -34.70 34.32
CA LYS A 19 29.49 -34.49 33.86
C LYS A 19 28.58 -33.94 34.97
N GLN A 20 28.77 -34.39 36.21
CA GLN A 20 27.98 -33.88 37.34
C GLN A 20 28.39 -32.43 37.67
N TYR A 21 29.70 -32.10 37.68
CA TYR A 21 30.19 -30.73 37.89
C TYR A 21 29.83 -29.76 36.77
N SER A 22 29.65 -30.24 35.52
CA SER A 22 29.19 -29.45 34.37
C SER A 22 27.67 -29.22 34.43
N SER A 23 26.88 -30.19 34.93
CA SER A 23 25.41 -30.03 35.09
C SER A 23 25.05 -29.08 36.23
N GLU A 24 25.80 -29.14 37.37
CA GLU A 24 25.58 -28.19 38.48
C GLU A 24 26.06 -26.77 38.16
N LYS A 25 27.13 -26.59 37.38
CA LYS A 25 27.58 -25.29 36.93
C LYS A 25 26.62 -24.67 35.91
N ASN A 26 26.01 -25.47 35.01
CA ASN A 26 24.97 -25.00 34.08
C ASN A 26 23.64 -24.67 34.76
N SER A 27 23.26 -25.42 35.81
CA SER A 27 22.03 -25.08 36.57
C SER A 27 22.21 -23.83 37.43
N SER A 28 23.39 -23.60 38.03
CA SER A 28 23.71 -22.40 38.79
C SER A 28 23.88 -21.15 37.92
N THR A 29 24.47 -21.28 36.72
CA THR A 29 24.56 -20.17 35.74
C THR A 29 23.20 -19.82 35.12
N ASN A 30 22.34 -20.79 34.87
CA ASN A 30 20.97 -20.53 34.38
C ASN A 30 20.10 -19.85 35.47
N ASN A 31 20.22 -20.30 36.73
CA ASN A 31 19.50 -19.67 37.84
C ASN A 31 20.01 -18.23 38.11
N THR A 32 21.28 -17.98 37.92
CA THR A 32 21.88 -16.62 38.05
C THR A 32 21.52 -15.74 36.85
N ARG A 33 21.45 -16.29 35.64
CA ARG A 33 20.95 -15.55 34.45
C ARG A 33 19.44 -15.26 34.58
N MET A 34 18.63 -16.21 35.00
CA MET A 34 17.20 -16.02 35.21
C MET A 34 16.91 -14.98 36.32
N LYS A 35 17.66 -14.99 37.43
CA LYS A 35 17.60 -13.94 38.46
C LYS A 35 18.05 -12.57 37.94
N ARG A 36 19.07 -12.51 37.09
CA ARG A 36 19.49 -11.24 36.44
C ARG A 36 18.46 -10.71 35.45
N THR A 37 17.81 -11.60 34.67
CA THR A 37 16.74 -11.20 33.74
C THR A 37 15.51 -10.71 34.52
N LEU A 38 15.15 -11.36 35.63
CA LEU A 38 14.06 -10.89 36.52
C LEU A 38 14.40 -9.57 37.21
N ILE A 39 15.67 -9.34 37.59
CA ILE A 39 16.12 -8.07 38.15
C ILE A 39 16.13 -6.96 37.08
N ILE A 40 16.46 -7.28 35.83
CA ILE A 40 16.41 -6.32 34.72
C ILE A 40 14.94 -5.96 34.38
N ILE A 41 14.03 -6.93 34.39
CA ILE A 41 12.59 -6.66 34.24
C ILE A 41 12.04 -5.81 35.40
N ALA A 42 12.45 -6.10 36.64
CA ALA A 42 12.10 -5.29 37.81
C ALA A 42 12.76 -3.89 37.76
N ALA A 43 14.02 -3.78 37.29
CA ALA A 43 14.72 -2.50 37.15
C ALA A 43 14.17 -1.64 36.00
N VAL A 44 13.67 -2.24 34.91
CA VAL A 44 12.99 -1.52 33.83
C VAL A 44 11.62 -1.00 34.33
N MET A 45 10.95 -1.73 35.23
CA MET A 45 9.72 -1.22 35.85
C MET A 45 9.98 -0.09 36.86
N THR A 46 11.15 -0.04 37.51
CA THR A 46 11.51 1.03 38.46
C THR A 46 12.18 2.24 37.83
N ALA A 47 12.76 2.12 36.63
CA ALA A 47 13.36 3.25 35.90
C ALA A 47 12.34 4.06 35.07
N MET A 48 11.08 3.63 34.98
CA MET A 48 9.99 4.49 34.52
C MET A 48 9.70 5.52 35.59
N THR A 49 10.29 6.72 35.49
CA THR A 49 9.80 7.91 36.21
C THR A 49 8.28 7.92 36.14
N PRO A 50 7.56 8.21 37.23
CA PRO A 50 6.11 8.18 37.22
C PRO A 50 5.59 9.28 36.27
N LEU A 51 5.39 8.96 35.02
CA LEU A 51 4.39 9.65 34.23
C LEU A 51 3.09 9.43 35.02
N LYS A 52 2.46 10.51 35.49
CA LYS A 52 1.14 10.46 36.09
C LYS A 52 0.17 9.75 35.11
N ALA A 53 0.19 8.42 35.13
CA ALA A 53 -0.82 7.59 34.49
C ALA A 53 -2.05 7.68 35.37
N GLN A 54 -3.14 8.19 34.83
CA GLN A 54 -4.44 8.13 35.48
C GLN A 54 -4.74 6.67 35.81
N ASN A 55 -4.87 6.40 37.13
CA ASN A 55 -5.46 5.23 37.78
C ASN A 55 -5.23 3.86 37.10
N THR A 56 -4.01 3.36 37.08
CA THR A 56 -3.78 1.91 37.10
C THR A 56 -3.86 1.45 38.54
N THR A 57 -4.89 0.71 38.91
CA THR A 57 -5.00 0.15 40.27
C THR A 57 -3.87 -0.87 40.50
N ALA A 58 -3.45 -1.05 41.73
CA ALA A 58 -2.45 -2.06 42.12
C ALA A 58 -2.84 -3.46 41.60
N GLU A 59 -4.13 -3.74 41.52
CA GLU A 59 -4.71 -4.97 40.94
C GLU A 59 -4.38 -5.14 39.44
N HIS A 60 -4.50 -4.08 38.66
CA HIS A 60 -4.14 -4.14 37.23
C HIS A 60 -2.64 -4.43 37.03
N ASN A 61 -1.77 -3.79 37.81
CA ASN A 61 -0.33 -4.02 37.71
C ASN A 61 0.05 -5.45 38.15
N LEU A 62 -0.62 -6.00 39.15
CA LEU A 62 -0.43 -7.37 39.58
C LEU A 62 -0.88 -8.34 38.50
N GLU A 63 -2.02 -8.09 37.85
CA GLU A 63 -2.53 -8.92 36.76
C GLU A 63 -1.56 -8.90 35.57
N VAL A 64 -1.06 -7.74 35.16
CA VAL A 64 -0.04 -7.62 34.08
C VAL A 64 1.21 -8.43 34.44
N ALA A 65 1.69 -8.34 35.69
CA ALA A 65 2.87 -9.11 36.13
C ALA A 65 2.64 -10.63 36.02
N LYS A 66 1.49 -11.13 36.49
CA LYS A 66 1.11 -12.55 36.38
C LYS A 66 1.07 -13.03 34.93
N GLN A 67 0.47 -12.25 34.02
CA GLN A 67 0.36 -12.62 32.62
C GLN A 67 1.72 -12.64 31.92
N LEU A 68 2.62 -11.69 32.23
CA LEU A 68 3.97 -11.71 31.70
C LEU A 68 4.80 -12.89 32.21
N GLU A 69 4.67 -13.26 33.48
CA GLU A 69 5.33 -14.46 34.05
C GLU A 69 4.80 -15.73 33.39
N THR A 70 3.48 -15.84 33.23
CA THR A 70 2.85 -16.98 32.54
C THR A 70 3.34 -17.09 31.10
N PHE A 71 3.40 -15.99 30.35
CA PHE A 71 3.88 -15.96 28.98
C PHE A 71 5.36 -16.41 28.87
N SER A 72 6.21 -15.88 29.78
CA SER A 72 7.63 -16.26 29.83
C SER A 72 7.82 -17.74 30.13
N THR A 73 7.07 -18.28 31.10
CA THR A 73 7.11 -19.69 31.47
C THR A 73 6.63 -20.60 30.33
N LEU A 74 5.54 -20.22 29.67
CA LEU A 74 5.00 -20.93 28.50
C LEU A 74 6.04 -21.01 27.38
N TYR A 75 6.68 -19.88 27.06
CA TYR A 75 7.69 -19.85 25.99
C TYR A 75 8.91 -20.72 26.35
N ASN A 76 9.35 -20.70 27.62
CA ASN A 76 10.44 -21.57 28.08
C ASN A 76 10.11 -23.05 27.89
N TYR A 77 8.87 -23.47 28.21
CA TYR A 77 8.45 -24.85 27.96
C TYR A 77 8.38 -25.19 26.47
N LEU A 78 7.89 -24.27 25.63
CA LEU A 78 7.92 -24.44 24.17
C LEU A 78 9.35 -24.65 23.66
N ASP A 79 10.28 -23.79 24.05
CA ASP A 79 11.68 -23.84 23.60
C ASP A 79 12.40 -25.12 24.05
N MET A 80 12.08 -25.62 25.28
CA MET A 80 12.71 -26.81 25.83
C MET A 80 12.07 -28.12 25.36
N MET A 81 10.76 -28.15 25.13
CA MET A 81 9.99 -29.40 25.03
C MET A 81 9.31 -29.60 23.67
N TYR A 82 9.23 -28.60 22.81
CA TYR A 82 8.63 -28.77 21.49
C TYR A 82 9.47 -29.72 20.64
N VAL A 83 8.80 -30.55 19.84
CA VAL A 83 9.43 -31.65 19.08
C VAL A 83 10.50 -31.17 18.10
N ASP A 84 10.33 -29.98 17.50
CA ASP A 84 11.26 -29.38 16.54
C ASP A 84 11.94 -28.15 17.13
N THR A 85 13.09 -27.78 16.55
CA THR A 85 13.80 -26.54 16.91
C THR A 85 13.00 -25.30 16.51
N LEU A 86 12.73 -24.42 17.47
CA LEU A 86 11.97 -23.20 17.25
C LEU A 86 12.90 -22.01 16.89
N ASN A 87 12.43 -21.18 15.98
CA ASN A 87 13.02 -19.87 15.75
C ASN A 87 12.33 -18.85 16.67
N ALA A 88 13.04 -18.38 17.69
CA ALA A 88 12.49 -17.48 18.72
C ALA A 88 11.91 -16.19 18.13
N GLU A 89 12.61 -15.53 17.21
CA GLU A 89 12.15 -14.29 16.56
C GLU A 89 10.82 -14.50 15.84
N LYS A 90 10.71 -15.59 15.07
CA LYS A 90 9.49 -15.88 14.30
C LYS A 90 8.31 -16.24 15.21
N VAL A 91 8.52 -17.09 16.23
CA VAL A 91 7.45 -17.56 17.11
C VAL A 91 6.95 -16.43 18.02
N ILE A 92 7.87 -15.74 18.71
CA ILE A 92 7.53 -14.62 19.59
C ILE A 92 6.95 -13.46 18.78
N GLY A 93 7.57 -13.12 17.63
CA GLY A 93 7.10 -12.06 16.75
C GLY A 93 5.68 -12.29 16.25
N LYS A 94 5.33 -13.54 15.91
CA LYS A 94 3.96 -13.92 15.53
C LYS A 94 2.98 -13.74 16.71
N GLY A 95 3.39 -14.12 17.92
CA GLY A 95 2.60 -13.90 19.14
C GLY A 95 2.36 -12.41 19.42
N ILE A 96 3.41 -11.59 19.32
CA ILE A 96 3.33 -10.13 19.47
C ILE A 96 2.37 -9.55 18.44
N ASN A 97 2.53 -9.88 17.16
CA ASN A 97 1.68 -9.34 16.10
C ASN A 97 0.21 -9.77 16.26
N SER A 98 -0.05 -11.01 16.73
CA SER A 98 -1.42 -11.45 17.03
C SER A 98 -2.05 -10.65 18.18
N MET A 99 -1.28 -10.36 19.22
CA MET A 99 -1.70 -9.51 20.34
C MET A 99 -2.02 -8.08 19.85
N LEU A 100 -1.15 -7.49 19.04
CA LEU A 100 -1.35 -6.14 18.51
C LEU A 100 -2.53 -6.06 17.55
N ALA A 101 -2.70 -7.04 16.67
CA ALA A 101 -3.84 -7.13 15.75
C ALA A 101 -5.20 -7.25 16.47
N SER A 102 -5.22 -7.71 17.74
CA SER A 102 -6.45 -7.69 18.54
C SER A 102 -6.90 -6.29 18.94
N LEU A 103 -6.03 -5.29 18.85
CA LEU A 103 -6.32 -3.89 19.19
C LEU A 103 -6.86 -3.13 17.98
N ASP A 104 -6.10 -3.11 16.90
CA ASP A 104 -6.42 -2.50 15.60
C ASP A 104 -5.46 -3.02 14.51
N PRO A 105 -5.77 -2.86 13.20
CA PRO A 105 -4.91 -3.37 12.12
C PRO A 105 -3.69 -2.50 11.82
N TYR A 106 -3.48 -1.40 12.54
CA TYR A 106 -2.41 -0.43 12.25
C TYR A 106 -1.28 -0.47 13.28
N THR A 107 -1.53 -1.08 14.44
CA THR A 107 -0.53 -1.28 15.49
C THR A 107 0.27 -2.52 15.16
N GLU A 108 1.57 -2.34 14.83
CA GLU A 108 2.43 -3.38 14.28
C GLU A 108 3.80 -3.39 14.96
N TYR A 109 4.36 -4.58 15.11
CA TYR A 109 5.72 -4.82 15.60
C TYR A 109 6.66 -5.14 14.44
N TYR A 110 7.84 -4.53 14.45
CA TYR A 110 8.91 -4.74 13.49
C TYR A 110 10.15 -5.24 14.23
N PRO A 111 10.55 -6.51 14.11
CA PRO A 111 11.82 -6.99 14.64
C PRO A 111 13.00 -6.29 13.94
N GLU A 112 14.22 -6.44 14.48
CA GLU A 112 15.43 -5.85 13.87
C GLU A 112 15.55 -6.18 12.38
N SER A 113 15.25 -7.42 12.00
CA SER A 113 15.27 -7.89 10.61
C SER A 113 14.33 -7.11 9.68
N GLU A 114 13.25 -6.49 10.21
CA GLU A 114 12.27 -5.73 9.43
C GLU A 114 12.39 -4.19 9.58
N THR A 115 13.33 -3.69 10.36
CA THR A 115 13.50 -2.24 10.57
C THR A 115 13.74 -1.47 9.26
N LYS A 116 14.46 -2.07 8.30
CA LYS A 116 14.65 -1.49 6.96
C LYS A 116 13.31 -1.32 6.22
N LYS A 117 12.34 -2.23 6.43
CA LYS A 117 10.99 -2.17 5.85
C LYS A 117 10.20 -0.99 6.42
N LEU A 118 10.21 -0.82 7.75
CA LEU A 118 9.56 0.32 8.41
C LEU A 118 10.14 1.65 7.93
N LYS A 119 11.48 1.79 7.89
CA LYS A 119 12.16 2.99 7.40
C LYS A 119 11.76 3.33 5.96
N ARG A 120 11.66 2.34 5.08
CA ARG A 120 11.21 2.51 3.71
C ARG A 120 9.77 3.04 3.65
N MET A 121 8.86 2.48 4.44
CA MET A 121 7.46 2.94 4.49
C MET A 121 7.34 4.41 4.94
N MET A 122 8.24 4.86 5.83
CA MET A 122 8.22 6.24 6.33
C MET A 122 8.85 7.25 5.37
N THR A 123 9.94 6.85 4.71
CA THR A 123 10.77 7.77 3.91
C THR A 123 10.53 7.65 2.40
N GLY A 124 9.91 6.56 1.94
CA GLY A 124 9.84 6.22 0.52
C GLY A 124 11.20 5.85 -0.09
N LYS A 125 12.28 5.72 0.73
CA LYS A 125 13.66 5.48 0.28
C LYS A 125 14.09 4.03 0.54
N TYR A 126 14.75 3.43 -0.44
CA TYR A 126 15.39 2.11 -0.29
C TYR A 126 16.61 1.97 -1.19
N GLY A 127 17.52 1.07 -0.85
CA GLY A 127 18.63 0.72 -1.73
C GLY A 127 18.21 -0.37 -2.72
N GLY A 128 18.43 -0.13 -4.02
CA GLY A 128 18.01 -1.08 -5.06
C GLY A 128 18.31 -0.61 -6.47
N ILE A 129 17.57 -1.15 -7.44
CA ILE A 129 17.77 -0.84 -8.87
C ILE A 129 16.72 0.12 -9.45
N GLY A 130 15.61 0.39 -8.75
CA GLY A 130 14.52 1.24 -9.25
C GLY A 130 13.78 0.60 -10.42
N SER A 131 13.04 -0.49 -10.13
CA SER A 131 12.19 -1.16 -11.10
C SER A 131 11.01 -1.83 -10.41
N VAL A 132 9.86 -1.86 -11.08
CA VAL A 132 8.77 -2.77 -10.78
C VAL A 132 9.08 -4.11 -11.45
N ILE A 133 8.81 -5.20 -10.75
CA ILE A 133 8.92 -6.56 -11.27
C ILE A 133 7.58 -7.30 -11.12
N ALA A 134 7.27 -8.17 -12.07
CA ALA A 134 6.11 -9.04 -12.05
C ALA A 134 6.52 -10.50 -12.24
N PHE A 135 5.68 -11.45 -11.82
CA PHE A 135 5.91 -12.86 -12.08
C PHE A 135 5.29 -13.26 -13.41
N ASN A 136 6.09 -13.86 -14.29
CA ASN A 136 5.65 -14.38 -15.57
C ASN A 136 5.44 -15.89 -15.47
N PHE A 137 4.20 -16.34 -15.59
CA PHE A 137 3.83 -17.76 -15.44
C PHE A 137 4.36 -18.65 -16.56
N LYS A 138 4.51 -18.14 -17.80
CA LYS A 138 5.07 -18.90 -18.93
C LYS A 138 6.57 -19.15 -18.76
N GLU A 139 7.29 -18.16 -18.27
CA GLU A 139 8.75 -18.24 -18.03
C GLU A 139 9.07 -18.87 -16.67
N ASP A 140 8.07 -19.03 -15.78
CA ASP A 140 8.24 -19.46 -14.38
C ASP A 140 9.33 -18.62 -13.67
N ALA A 141 9.34 -17.31 -13.90
CA ALA A 141 10.35 -16.39 -13.39
C ALA A 141 9.82 -14.95 -13.30
N CYS A 142 10.49 -14.11 -12.52
CA CYS A 142 10.19 -12.69 -12.50
C CYS A 142 10.71 -11.98 -13.75
N VAL A 143 9.95 -10.99 -14.20
CA VAL A 143 10.30 -10.10 -15.31
C VAL A 143 10.34 -8.65 -14.84
N ILE A 144 11.09 -7.83 -15.56
CA ILE A 144 11.03 -6.38 -15.43
C ILE A 144 9.69 -5.92 -16.00
N GLU A 145 8.86 -5.31 -15.16
CA GLU A 145 7.58 -4.71 -15.55
C GLU A 145 7.79 -3.26 -15.99
N GLU A 146 8.51 -2.48 -15.16
CA GLU A 146 8.83 -1.09 -15.48
C GLU A 146 10.13 -0.68 -14.80
N PRO A 147 11.18 -0.29 -15.54
CA PRO A 147 12.35 0.38 -14.98
C PRO A 147 12.01 1.86 -14.74
N TYR A 148 12.29 2.39 -13.54
CA TYR A 148 12.06 3.81 -13.24
C TYR A 148 13.03 4.71 -14.01
N TYR A 149 12.51 5.83 -14.49
CA TYR A 149 13.31 6.81 -15.21
C TYR A 149 14.52 7.29 -14.40
N ASN A 150 15.68 7.35 -15.05
CA ASN A 150 16.97 7.78 -14.49
C ASN A 150 17.45 6.98 -13.25
N MET A 151 16.99 5.73 -13.09
CA MET A 151 17.41 4.82 -12.04
C MET A 151 18.31 3.68 -12.59
N PRO A 152 19.04 2.95 -11.72
CA PRO A 152 20.01 1.93 -12.15
C PRO A 152 19.47 0.91 -13.14
N ALA A 153 18.23 0.48 -13.00
CA ALA A 153 17.60 -0.46 -13.93
C ALA A 153 17.54 0.10 -15.35
N GLN A 154 17.04 1.32 -15.50
CA GLN A 154 16.92 2.00 -16.79
C GLN A 154 18.29 2.34 -17.37
N THR A 155 19.22 2.87 -16.56
CA THR A 155 20.58 3.24 -17.04
C THR A 155 21.41 2.02 -17.43
N ALA A 156 21.16 0.84 -16.84
CA ALA A 156 21.74 -0.43 -17.27
C ALA A 156 21.09 -0.98 -18.55
N GLY A 157 20.02 -0.36 -19.05
CA GLY A 157 19.34 -0.75 -20.27
C GLY A 157 18.34 -1.89 -20.10
N LEU A 158 17.84 -2.12 -18.87
CA LEU A 158 16.71 -3.03 -18.65
C LEU A 158 15.44 -2.48 -19.29
N LYS A 159 14.60 -3.39 -19.80
CA LYS A 159 13.35 -3.07 -20.49
C LYS A 159 12.20 -3.93 -19.96
N LYS A 160 10.97 -3.47 -20.16
CA LYS A 160 9.76 -4.29 -19.92
C LYS A 160 9.89 -5.64 -20.64
N GLY A 161 9.56 -6.72 -19.93
CA GLY A 161 9.63 -8.09 -20.44
C GLY A 161 10.99 -8.78 -20.29
N ASP A 162 12.06 -8.10 -19.85
CA ASP A 162 13.33 -8.76 -19.53
C ASP A 162 13.13 -9.78 -18.40
N VAL A 163 13.35 -11.07 -18.68
CA VAL A 163 13.20 -12.17 -17.72
C VAL A 163 14.45 -12.24 -16.84
N ILE A 164 14.29 -12.21 -15.54
CA ILE A 164 15.37 -12.33 -14.57
C ILE A 164 15.75 -13.79 -14.43
N VAL A 165 16.91 -14.18 -14.97
CA VAL A 165 17.40 -15.55 -14.98
C VAL A 165 18.22 -15.85 -13.73
N SER A 166 19.20 -14.99 -13.41
CA SER A 166 20.03 -15.19 -12.21
C SER A 166 20.53 -13.86 -11.63
N ILE A 167 20.76 -13.84 -10.32
CA ILE A 167 21.37 -12.74 -9.57
C ILE A 167 22.60 -13.29 -8.85
N ASP A 168 23.78 -12.74 -9.10
CA ASP A 168 25.09 -13.22 -8.59
C ASP A 168 25.33 -14.73 -8.84
N GLY A 169 24.76 -15.27 -9.92
CA GLY A 169 24.85 -16.69 -10.28
C GLY A 169 23.78 -17.58 -9.66
N GLU A 170 23.00 -17.08 -8.72
CA GLU A 170 21.86 -17.81 -8.15
C GLU A 170 20.67 -17.79 -9.13
N ASP A 171 20.12 -18.97 -9.40
CA ASP A 171 18.97 -19.15 -10.31
C ASP A 171 17.68 -18.59 -9.68
N MET A 172 16.99 -17.74 -10.43
CA MET A 172 15.73 -17.09 -10.00
C MET A 172 14.48 -17.78 -10.55
N LYS A 173 14.62 -18.88 -11.29
CA LYS A 173 13.49 -19.65 -11.80
C LYS A 173 12.62 -20.22 -10.65
N GLY A 174 11.30 -20.13 -10.79
CA GLY A 174 10.35 -20.55 -9.75
C GLY A 174 10.35 -19.67 -8.49
N LYS A 175 11.17 -18.62 -8.43
CA LYS A 175 11.20 -17.70 -7.28
C LYS A 175 10.19 -16.58 -7.44
N GLY A 176 9.32 -16.41 -6.44
CA GLY A 176 8.30 -15.35 -6.45
C GLY A 176 8.89 -13.93 -6.31
N THR A 177 8.09 -12.93 -6.66
CA THR A 177 8.50 -11.51 -6.62
C THR A 177 9.07 -11.03 -5.28
N PRO A 178 8.59 -11.49 -4.09
CA PRO A 178 9.21 -11.09 -2.82
C PRO A 178 10.67 -11.52 -2.72
N TYR A 179 10.97 -12.77 -3.09
CA TYR A 179 12.32 -13.32 -3.04
C TYR A 179 13.27 -12.59 -3.99
N VAL A 180 12.88 -12.45 -5.25
CA VAL A 180 13.68 -11.76 -6.28
C VAL A 180 13.88 -10.28 -5.90
N SER A 181 12.84 -9.63 -5.38
CA SER A 181 12.92 -8.23 -4.94
C SER A 181 13.94 -8.02 -3.81
N GLU A 182 14.05 -8.96 -2.86
CA GLU A 182 15.06 -8.89 -1.80
C GLU A 182 16.49 -8.99 -2.35
N HIS A 183 16.73 -9.83 -3.36
CA HIS A 183 18.04 -9.97 -4.00
C HIS A 183 18.41 -8.78 -4.89
N LEU A 184 17.42 -8.11 -5.49
CA LEU A 184 17.64 -6.87 -6.24
C LEU A 184 17.93 -5.68 -5.32
N ARG A 185 17.42 -5.70 -4.09
CA ARG A 185 17.68 -4.69 -3.06
C ARG A 185 19.00 -4.94 -2.35
N GLY A 186 19.47 -3.93 -1.65
CA GLY A 186 20.70 -3.99 -0.84
C GLY A 186 21.19 -2.59 -0.54
N ASP A 187 22.32 -2.48 0.12
CA ASP A 187 22.86 -1.18 0.50
C ASP A 187 23.33 -0.40 -0.74
N PRO A 188 23.04 0.90 -0.83
CA PRO A 188 23.48 1.76 -1.92
C PRO A 188 25.00 1.70 -2.11
N GLY A 189 25.46 1.69 -3.36
CA GLY A 189 26.87 1.54 -3.72
C GLY A 189 27.33 0.09 -3.89
N THR A 190 26.57 -0.91 -3.41
CA THR A 190 26.88 -2.33 -3.68
C THR A 190 26.49 -2.71 -5.10
N SER A 191 27.23 -3.64 -5.69
CA SER A 191 26.98 -4.11 -7.07
C SER A 191 26.73 -5.61 -7.09
N PHE A 192 26.00 -6.07 -8.08
CA PHE A 192 25.76 -7.48 -8.35
C PHE A 192 25.71 -7.75 -9.85
N MET A 193 25.83 -9.02 -10.23
CA MET A 193 25.71 -9.48 -11.62
C MET A 193 24.28 -9.97 -11.88
N LEU A 194 23.57 -9.29 -12.79
CA LEU A 194 22.25 -9.68 -13.28
C LEU A 194 22.38 -10.40 -14.61
N THR A 195 21.78 -11.59 -14.74
CA THR A 195 21.61 -12.27 -16.01
C THR A 195 20.14 -12.22 -16.39
N ILE A 196 19.84 -11.74 -17.60
CA ILE A 196 18.48 -11.68 -18.14
C ILE A 196 18.38 -12.41 -19.48
N LYS A 197 17.16 -12.88 -19.77
CA LYS A 197 16.71 -13.30 -21.10
C LYS A 197 15.80 -12.21 -21.67
N ARG A 198 16.20 -11.57 -22.75
CA ARG A 198 15.38 -10.55 -23.43
C ARG A 198 14.51 -11.20 -24.49
N PRO A 199 13.21 -10.96 -24.53
CA PRO A 199 12.34 -11.45 -25.61
C PRO A 199 12.89 -11.07 -26.98
N GLY A 200 12.86 -12.02 -27.92
CA GLY A 200 13.42 -11.85 -29.28
C GLY A 200 14.94 -12.04 -29.41
N GLU A 201 15.68 -12.18 -28.32
CA GLU A 201 17.12 -12.43 -28.34
C GLU A 201 17.47 -13.88 -27.98
N LYS A 202 18.40 -14.46 -28.73
CA LYS A 202 18.85 -15.86 -28.51
C LYS A 202 19.86 -15.97 -27.36
N LYS A 203 20.60 -14.89 -27.04
CA LYS A 203 21.68 -14.90 -26.05
C LYS A 203 21.22 -14.24 -24.77
N LEU A 204 21.62 -14.82 -23.63
CA LEU A 204 21.46 -14.19 -22.34
C LEU A 204 22.35 -12.95 -22.24
N ARG A 205 21.83 -11.91 -21.63
CA ARG A 205 22.60 -10.70 -21.31
C ARG A 205 23.07 -10.76 -19.87
N LYS A 206 24.35 -10.49 -19.64
CA LYS A 206 24.95 -10.33 -18.32
C LYS A 206 25.31 -8.87 -18.13
N MET A 207 24.90 -8.28 -17.03
CA MET A 207 25.16 -6.87 -16.71
C MET A 207 25.48 -6.68 -15.23
N LYS A 208 26.47 -5.84 -14.95
CA LYS A 208 26.77 -5.41 -13.59
C LYS A 208 25.87 -4.21 -13.25
N ILE A 209 25.07 -4.34 -12.20
CA ILE A 209 24.21 -3.25 -11.72
C ILE A 209 24.69 -2.80 -10.36
N THR A 210 24.82 -1.49 -10.17
CA THR A 210 25.16 -0.89 -8.88
C THR A 210 23.88 -0.32 -8.25
N ARG A 211 23.56 -0.77 -7.04
CA ARG A 211 22.41 -0.28 -6.30
C ARG A 211 22.60 1.17 -5.91
N GLN A 212 21.53 1.93 -5.97
CA GLN A 212 21.46 3.32 -5.52
C GLN A 212 20.34 3.51 -4.50
N THR A 213 20.33 4.64 -3.84
CA THR A 213 19.14 5.07 -3.09
C THR A 213 18.05 5.40 -4.08
N ILE A 214 16.99 4.61 -4.05
CA ILE A 214 15.79 4.83 -4.86
C ILE A 214 14.80 5.61 -4.02
N GLN A 215 14.30 6.71 -4.55
CA GLN A 215 13.17 7.45 -4.00
C GLN A 215 11.94 7.08 -4.82
N THR A 216 10.95 6.48 -4.18
CA THR A 216 9.63 6.28 -4.82
C THR A 216 9.00 7.66 -5.00
N PRO A 217 8.60 8.05 -6.23
CA PRO A 217 7.99 9.35 -6.44
C PRO A 217 6.67 9.49 -5.68
N SER A 218 6.54 10.51 -4.83
CA SER A 218 5.25 10.87 -4.23
C SER A 218 4.33 11.53 -5.25
N LEU A 219 4.92 12.14 -6.27
CA LEU A 219 4.28 12.89 -7.34
C LEU A 219 4.67 12.30 -8.71
N PRO A 220 4.07 11.17 -9.14
CA PRO A 220 4.46 10.51 -10.39
C PRO A 220 4.17 11.37 -11.63
N TYR A 221 3.19 12.28 -11.55
CA TYR A 221 2.85 13.18 -12.66
C TYR A 221 2.21 14.48 -12.15
N TYR A 222 2.55 15.58 -12.80
CA TYR A 222 1.80 16.83 -12.80
C TYR A 222 1.87 17.49 -14.18
N GLY A 223 0.87 18.24 -14.56
CA GLY A 223 0.82 18.93 -15.86
C GLY A 223 -0.45 19.75 -16.05
N MET A 224 -0.49 20.49 -17.15
CA MET A 224 -1.68 21.23 -17.53
C MET A 224 -2.69 20.32 -18.22
N LEU A 225 -3.92 20.21 -17.68
CA LEU A 225 -5.04 19.53 -18.35
C LEU A 225 -5.62 20.36 -19.49
N THR A 226 -5.71 21.67 -19.24
CA THR A 226 -6.18 22.68 -20.18
C THR A 226 -5.28 23.91 -20.03
N ASP A 227 -5.52 24.96 -20.80
CA ASP A 227 -4.74 26.21 -20.72
C ASP A 227 -4.77 26.89 -19.34
N SER A 228 -5.75 26.55 -18.49
CA SER A 228 -5.94 27.19 -17.18
C SER A 228 -6.09 26.20 -16.00
N ILE A 229 -6.21 24.90 -16.26
CA ILE A 229 -6.41 23.88 -15.19
C ILE A 229 -5.17 23.02 -15.07
N GLY A 230 -4.52 23.11 -13.91
CA GLY A 230 -3.41 22.23 -13.54
C GLY A 230 -3.90 20.94 -12.88
N TYR A 231 -3.12 19.87 -13.01
CA TYR A 231 -3.35 18.57 -12.39
C TYR A 231 -2.10 18.14 -11.63
N ILE A 232 -2.32 17.59 -10.45
CA ILE A 232 -1.27 16.97 -9.63
C ILE A 232 -1.77 15.59 -9.15
N SER A 233 -1.01 14.55 -9.48
CA SER A 233 -1.20 13.20 -8.92
C SER A 233 -0.32 13.04 -7.69
N LEU A 234 -0.90 13.00 -6.50
CA LEU A 234 -0.19 12.75 -5.24
C LEU A 234 -0.57 11.36 -4.72
N VAL A 235 0.37 10.41 -4.78
CA VAL A 235 0.09 9.00 -4.46
C VAL A 235 0.48 8.59 -3.05
N GLU A 236 1.34 9.36 -2.37
CA GLU A 236 1.76 9.09 -0.99
C GLU A 236 2.30 10.37 -0.32
N PHE A 237 2.16 10.47 1.01
CA PHE A 237 2.75 11.55 1.81
C PHE A 237 4.07 11.09 2.44
N THR A 238 5.08 10.82 1.62
CA THR A 238 6.44 10.51 2.10
C THR A 238 7.22 11.79 2.44
N GLU A 239 8.34 11.63 3.12
CA GLU A 239 9.24 12.74 3.45
C GLU A 239 9.66 13.51 2.19
N GLY A 240 9.33 14.80 2.15
CA GLY A 240 9.63 15.69 1.03
C GLY A 240 8.51 15.85 0.01
N SER A 241 7.39 15.12 0.13
CA SER A 241 6.26 15.25 -0.81
C SER A 241 5.69 16.67 -0.87
N ALA A 242 5.69 17.42 0.24
CA ALA A 242 5.27 18.83 0.24
C ALA A 242 6.18 19.72 -0.61
N LYS A 243 7.47 19.42 -0.66
CA LYS A 243 8.41 20.12 -1.55
C LYS A 243 8.11 19.85 -3.03
N GLU A 244 7.82 18.59 -3.37
CA GLU A 244 7.45 18.18 -4.72
C GLU A 244 6.15 18.87 -5.16
N VAL A 245 5.11 18.85 -4.31
CA VAL A 245 3.84 19.55 -4.57
C VAL A 245 4.05 21.05 -4.71
N ARG A 246 4.86 21.67 -3.84
CA ARG A 246 5.18 23.11 -3.94
C ARG A 246 5.84 23.43 -5.27
N HIS A 247 6.82 22.63 -5.70
CA HIS A 247 7.47 22.81 -6.99
C HIS A 247 6.46 22.72 -8.14
N ALA A 248 5.62 21.67 -8.13
CA ALA A 248 4.60 21.47 -9.15
C ALA A 248 3.58 22.62 -9.20
N VAL A 249 3.09 23.11 -8.05
CA VAL A 249 2.16 24.25 -7.99
C VAL A 249 2.79 25.52 -8.57
N ILE A 250 4.06 25.82 -8.23
CA ILE A 250 4.75 27.00 -8.73
C ILE A 250 4.97 26.90 -10.24
N ASP A 251 5.38 25.72 -10.72
CA ASP A 251 5.62 25.48 -12.15
C ASP A 251 4.33 25.60 -12.96
N LEU A 252 3.25 24.95 -12.49
CA LEU A 252 1.93 25.05 -13.12
C LEU A 252 1.41 26.49 -13.13
N LYS A 253 1.61 27.28 -12.07
CA LYS A 253 1.24 28.70 -12.05
C LYS A 253 2.04 29.53 -13.07
N ARG A 254 3.32 29.25 -13.28
CA ARG A 254 4.13 29.87 -14.34
C ARG A 254 3.61 29.52 -15.73
N ASN A 255 3.02 28.32 -15.88
CA ASN A 255 2.41 27.85 -17.12
C ASN A 255 0.94 28.27 -17.28
N GLY A 256 0.44 29.22 -16.47
CA GLY A 256 -0.89 29.80 -16.62
C GLY A 256 -2.00 29.13 -15.80
N MET A 257 -1.68 28.26 -14.85
CA MET A 257 -2.70 27.62 -14.00
C MET A 257 -3.51 28.63 -13.19
N GLN A 258 -4.82 28.60 -13.34
CA GLN A 258 -5.80 29.38 -12.58
C GLN A 258 -6.65 28.54 -11.63
N SER A 259 -6.70 27.23 -11.83
CA SER A 259 -7.38 26.26 -10.94
C SER A 259 -6.64 24.94 -10.90
N LEU A 260 -6.77 24.21 -9.80
CA LEU A 260 -6.03 22.98 -9.52
C LEU A 260 -6.97 21.78 -9.33
N LEU A 261 -6.65 20.68 -9.98
CA LEU A 261 -7.17 19.36 -9.70
C LEU A 261 -6.09 18.55 -8.95
N LEU A 262 -6.29 18.36 -7.65
CA LEU A 262 -5.42 17.54 -6.79
C LEU A 262 -5.99 16.13 -6.68
N ASP A 263 -5.33 15.16 -7.27
CA ASP A 263 -5.75 13.77 -7.26
C ASP A 263 -5.14 13.01 -6.08
N LEU A 264 -5.98 12.62 -5.14
CA LEU A 264 -5.68 11.84 -3.95
C LEU A 264 -6.29 10.43 -4.01
N ARG A 265 -6.81 10.01 -5.15
CA ARG A 265 -7.35 8.66 -5.32
C ARG A 265 -6.24 7.62 -5.14
N ASN A 266 -6.58 6.53 -4.46
CA ASN A 266 -5.66 5.45 -4.10
C ASN A 266 -4.47 5.87 -3.21
N ASN A 267 -4.49 7.09 -2.65
CA ASN A 267 -3.48 7.55 -1.72
C ASN A 267 -3.83 7.15 -0.28
N GLY A 268 -3.14 6.16 0.27
CA GLY A 268 -3.34 5.65 1.63
C GLY A 268 -2.88 6.60 2.75
N GLY A 269 -2.34 7.77 2.42
CA GLY A 269 -1.85 8.76 3.37
C GLY A 269 -0.33 8.77 3.51
N GLY A 270 0.15 8.81 4.75
CA GLY A 270 1.56 8.92 5.13
C GLY A 270 1.77 9.96 6.22
N SER A 271 2.74 10.83 6.06
CA SER A 271 3.13 11.84 7.07
C SER A 271 2.07 12.92 7.25
N LEU A 272 1.58 13.06 8.50
CA LEU A 272 0.67 14.14 8.89
C LEU A 272 1.32 15.52 8.69
N THR A 273 2.61 15.65 8.97
CA THR A 273 3.33 16.92 8.82
C THR A 273 3.47 17.34 7.36
N GLU A 274 3.62 16.39 6.44
CA GLU A 274 3.61 16.67 5.00
C GLU A 274 2.24 17.17 4.54
N ALA A 275 1.14 16.56 5.03
CA ALA A 275 -0.22 17.02 4.74
C ALA A 275 -0.44 18.47 5.23
N VAL A 276 0.00 18.80 6.44
CA VAL A 276 -0.06 20.19 6.96
C VAL A 276 0.76 21.13 6.09
N SER A 277 1.95 20.72 5.65
CA SER A 277 2.82 21.53 4.79
C SER A 277 2.23 21.74 3.39
N ILE A 278 1.51 20.76 2.85
CA ILE A 278 0.78 20.91 1.57
C ILE A 278 -0.39 21.89 1.75
N LEU A 279 -1.19 21.71 2.80
CA LEU A 279 -2.32 22.60 3.09
C LEU A 279 -1.87 24.05 3.33
N ASN A 280 -0.68 24.24 3.91
CA ASN A 280 -0.09 25.56 4.11
C ASN A 280 0.09 26.38 2.81
N MET A 281 0.07 25.72 1.65
CA MET A 281 0.13 26.42 0.35
C MET A 281 -1.19 27.08 -0.03
N PHE A 282 -2.31 26.58 0.52
CA PHE A 282 -3.67 26.91 0.08
C PHE A 282 -4.53 27.61 1.13
N VAL A 283 -4.12 27.63 2.39
CA VAL A 283 -4.90 28.25 3.47
C VAL A 283 -4.06 29.28 4.23
N PRO A 284 -4.67 30.29 4.87
CA PRO A 284 -3.95 31.36 5.58
C PRO A 284 -3.04 30.81 6.68
N LYS A 285 -1.93 31.54 6.94
CA LYS A 285 -1.04 31.24 8.07
C LYS A 285 -1.78 31.29 9.40
N GLY A 286 -1.47 30.34 10.28
CA GLY A 286 -2.09 30.22 11.62
C GLY A 286 -3.39 29.41 11.64
N THR A 287 -3.86 28.93 10.48
CA THR A 287 -5.07 28.09 10.39
C THR A 287 -4.85 26.74 11.08
N SER A 288 -5.77 26.35 11.96
CA SER A 288 -5.77 25.03 12.59
C SER A 288 -6.20 23.98 11.56
N ILE A 289 -5.32 23.01 11.30
CA ILE A 289 -5.53 21.95 10.29
C ILE A 289 -6.04 20.67 10.95
N VAL A 290 -5.38 20.25 12.02
CA VAL A 290 -5.72 18.99 12.68
C VAL A 290 -5.35 19.03 14.16
N LYS A 291 -6.21 18.47 15.00
CA LYS A 291 -5.98 18.25 16.41
C LYS A 291 -5.89 16.76 16.69
N THR A 292 -4.95 16.34 17.50
CA THR A 292 -4.85 14.95 17.95
C THR A 292 -5.25 14.85 19.42
N LYS A 293 -5.95 13.77 19.79
CA LYS A 293 -6.32 13.47 21.18
C LYS A 293 -6.05 11.99 21.46
N GLY A 294 -5.24 11.74 22.47
CA GLY A 294 -4.86 10.40 22.90
C GLY A 294 -4.95 10.22 24.41
N LYS A 295 -4.62 9.03 24.88
CA LYS A 295 -4.61 8.68 26.32
C LYS A 295 -3.60 9.53 27.11
N LEU A 296 -2.42 9.77 26.53
CA LEU A 296 -1.39 10.59 27.16
C LEU A 296 -1.52 12.05 26.71
N THR A 297 -1.34 13.01 27.62
CA THR A 297 -1.41 14.45 27.33
C THR A 297 -0.44 14.87 26.22
N LYS A 298 0.74 14.25 26.13
CA LYS A 298 1.72 14.50 25.07
C LYS A 298 1.24 14.13 23.66
N ALA A 299 0.20 13.30 23.54
CA ALA A 299 -0.43 12.95 22.27
C ALA A 299 -1.48 13.99 21.84
N ASN A 300 -1.85 14.91 22.73
CA ASN A 300 -2.78 16.00 22.42
C ASN A 300 -2.00 17.16 21.81
N ARG A 301 -2.13 17.31 20.51
CA ARG A 301 -1.42 18.36 19.75
C ARG A 301 -2.38 19.07 18.81
N GLU A 302 -2.08 20.31 18.50
CA GLU A 302 -2.72 21.07 17.46
C GLU A 302 -1.67 21.43 16.41
N TYR A 303 -1.97 21.12 15.15
CA TYR A 303 -1.11 21.41 14.00
C TYR A 303 -1.75 22.55 13.21
N LYS A 304 -0.97 23.62 13.04
CA LYS A 304 -1.38 24.85 12.32
C LYS A 304 -0.44 25.12 11.16
N THR A 305 -0.94 25.85 10.17
CA THR A 305 -0.11 26.39 9.10
C THR A 305 0.90 27.40 9.66
N GLY A 306 2.17 27.26 9.26
CA GLY A 306 3.28 28.09 9.77
C GLY A 306 3.80 29.14 8.81
N ASP A 307 3.67 28.90 7.50
CA ASP A 307 4.23 29.71 6.43
C ASP A 307 3.17 30.55 5.72
N LEU A 308 3.62 31.49 4.89
CA LEU A 308 2.73 32.21 3.99
C LEU A 308 2.23 31.27 2.88
N PRO A 309 0.94 31.32 2.53
CA PRO A 309 0.37 30.50 1.47
C PRO A 309 0.88 30.93 0.09
N ILE A 310 0.81 30.01 -0.89
CA ILE A 310 1.05 30.34 -2.29
C ILE A 310 -0.19 31.02 -2.88
N ASP A 311 -1.37 30.44 -2.62
CA ASP A 311 -2.63 30.94 -3.15
C ASP A 311 -3.81 30.48 -2.31
N THR A 312 -4.54 31.42 -1.72
CA THR A 312 -5.72 31.15 -0.89
C THR A 312 -7.04 31.28 -1.65
N ILE A 313 -7.00 31.70 -2.92
CA ILE A 313 -8.20 32.06 -3.72
C ILE A 313 -8.45 31.07 -4.86
N MET A 314 -7.38 30.58 -5.48
CA MET A 314 -7.44 29.67 -6.63
C MET A 314 -8.39 28.49 -6.36
N PRO A 315 -9.36 28.19 -7.25
CA PRO A 315 -10.24 27.04 -7.11
C PRO A 315 -9.44 25.73 -7.06
N VAL A 316 -9.79 24.86 -6.11
CA VAL A 316 -9.17 23.54 -5.95
C VAL A 316 -10.26 22.47 -5.89
N VAL A 317 -10.12 21.42 -6.69
CA VAL A 317 -10.91 20.19 -6.57
C VAL A 317 -9.97 19.08 -6.10
N CYS A 318 -10.34 18.38 -5.03
CA CYS A 318 -9.67 17.18 -4.56
C CYS A 318 -10.43 15.95 -5.07
N LEU A 319 -9.80 15.13 -5.93
CA LEU A 319 -10.35 13.82 -6.31
C LEU A 319 -10.04 12.78 -5.24
N VAL A 320 -11.08 12.04 -4.85
CA VAL A 320 -10.96 11.02 -3.77
C VAL A 320 -11.73 9.74 -4.13
N ASN A 321 -11.32 8.62 -3.51
CA ASN A 321 -12.02 7.35 -3.58
C ASN A 321 -11.92 6.54 -2.28
N GLY A 322 -12.46 5.32 -2.25
CA GLY A 322 -12.47 4.44 -1.08
C GLY A 322 -11.08 4.07 -0.54
N ASN A 323 -10.02 4.23 -1.32
CA ASN A 323 -8.64 4.00 -0.91
C ASN A 323 -7.92 5.29 -0.46
N THR A 324 -8.57 6.45 -0.56
CA THR A 324 -8.06 7.72 0.00
C THR A 324 -8.17 7.66 1.51
N ALA A 325 -7.03 7.67 2.24
CA ALA A 325 -7.01 7.43 3.69
C ALA A 325 -6.04 8.36 4.45
N SER A 326 -6.29 8.53 5.78
CA SER A 326 -5.34 9.15 6.72
C SER A 326 -4.90 10.58 6.33
N ALA A 327 -3.62 10.83 6.04
CA ALA A 327 -3.10 12.15 5.64
C ALA A 327 -3.83 12.74 4.41
N SER A 328 -4.25 11.89 3.47
CA SER A 328 -5.09 12.29 2.34
C SER A 328 -6.46 12.79 2.80
N GLU A 329 -7.05 12.13 3.79
CA GLU A 329 -8.34 12.54 4.37
C GLU A 329 -8.20 13.82 5.21
N ILE A 330 -7.05 14.02 5.90
CA ILE A 330 -6.73 15.30 6.54
C ILE A 330 -6.69 16.40 5.47
N THR A 331 -6.06 16.13 4.32
CA THR A 331 -5.91 17.11 3.23
C THR A 331 -7.27 17.47 2.62
N CYS A 332 -8.02 16.50 2.09
CA CYS A 332 -9.31 16.78 1.45
C CYS A 332 -10.38 17.21 2.47
N GLY A 333 -10.38 16.64 3.68
CA GLY A 333 -11.32 17.01 4.74
C GLY A 333 -11.10 18.43 5.27
N THR A 334 -9.85 18.88 5.37
CA THR A 334 -9.54 20.28 5.71
C THR A 334 -10.01 21.24 4.61
N MET A 335 -9.77 20.90 3.33
CA MET A 335 -10.25 21.70 2.21
C MET A 335 -11.78 21.82 2.22
N GLN A 336 -12.48 20.73 2.58
CA GLN A 336 -13.95 20.71 2.73
C GLN A 336 -14.41 21.51 3.94
N ASP A 337 -13.83 21.30 5.13
CA ASP A 337 -14.28 21.92 6.37
C ASP A 337 -14.04 23.44 6.41
N LEU A 338 -13.01 23.91 5.72
CA LEU A 338 -12.70 25.34 5.57
C LEU A 338 -13.40 25.98 4.35
N ASP A 339 -14.23 25.23 3.63
CA ASP A 339 -14.85 25.68 2.38
C ASP A 339 -13.82 26.24 1.37
N ARG A 340 -12.60 25.69 1.42
CA ARG A 340 -11.47 26.15 0.60
C ARG A 340 -11.39 25.44 -0.74
N GLY A 341 -11.97 24.26 -0.85
CA GLY A 341 -11.97 23.46 -2.07
C GLY A 341 -13.11 22.44 -2.07
N VAL A 342 -13.45 21.97 -3.25
CA VAL A 342 -14.50 20.97 -3.46
C VAL A 342 -13.88 19.58 -3.44
N VAL A 343 -14.47 18.66 -2.69
CA VAL A 343 -14.13 17.23 -2.69
C VAL A 343 -15.04 16.50 -3.68
N MET A 344 -14.45 15.80 -4.65
CA MET A 344 -15.18 15.08 -5.70
C MET A 344 -14.75 13.63 -5.80
N GLY A 345 -15.67 12.74 -6.11
CA GLY A 345 -15.40 11.32 -6.31
C GLY A 345 -16.31 10.42 -5.50
N THR A 346 -15.75 9.46 -4.79
CA THR A 346 -16.50 8.57 -3.90
C THR A 346 -16.03 8.72 -2.45
N LYS A 347 -16.82 8.19 -1.51
CA LYS A 347 -16.53 8.24 -0.07
C LYS A 347 -15.13 7.68 0.23
N THR A 348 -14.38 8.36 1.11
CA THR A 348 -13.03 7.94 1.51
C THR A 348 -13.06 6.79 2.52
N TYR A 349 -11.87 6.27 2.85
CA TYR A 349 -11.68 5.10 3.71
C TYR A 349 -12.20 5.29 5.15
N GLY A 350 -11.92 6.42 5.77
CA GLY A 350 -12.33 6.70 7.15
C GLY A 350 -11.31 6.27 8.21
N LYS A 351 -10.03 6.55 8.01
CA LYS A 351 -8.97 6.31 8.99
C LYS A 351 -8.67 7.57 9.78
N GLY A 352 -9.26 7.68 10.98
CA GLY A 352 -9.10 8.81 11.92
C GLY A 352 -8.11 8.54 13.06
N LEU A 353 -7.19 7.58 12.90
CA LEU A 353 -6.20 7.16 13.89
C LEU A 353 -4.80 7.64 13.53
N VAL A 354 -4.01 7.99 14.56
CA VAL A 354 -2.61 8.39 14.43
C VAL A 354 -1.71 7.32 15.01
N GLN A 355 -0.77 6.83 14.21
CA GLN A 355 0.27 5.92 14.66
C GLN A 355 1.55 6.70 14.98
N THR A 356 2.19 6.32 16.09
CA THR A 356 3.49 6.83 16.50
C THR A 356 4.51 5.70 16.44
N PRO A 357 5.63 5.86 15.71
CA PRO A 357 6.72 4.90 15.78
C PRO A 357 7.41 5.02 17.14
N LEU A 358 7.70 3.88 17.76
CA LEU A 358 8.40 3.74 19.02
C LEU A 358 9.57 2.78 18.84
N GLU A 359 10.74 3.18 19.33
CA GLU A 359 11.90 2.31 19.37
C GLU A 359 11.77 1.31 20.53
N LEU A 360 12.13 0.08 20.27
CA LEU A 360 12.17 -1.01 21.23
C LEU A 360 13.61 -1.50 21.41
N PRO A 361 13.94 -2.24 22.48
CA PRO A 361 15.25 -2.87 22.63
C PRO A 361 15.63 -3.73 21.42
N TYR A 362 16.93 -3.89 21.21
CA TYR A 362 17.51 -4.72 20.14
C TYR A 362 17.13 -4.26 18.74
N ASN A 363 17.14 -2.95 18.50
CA ASN A 363 16.81 -2.32 17.20
C ASN A 363 15.41 -2.68 16.64
N ALA A 364 14.55 -3.27 17.46
CA ALA A 364 13.16 -3.49 17.08
C ALA A 364 12.37 -2.18 17.15
N ASN A 365 11.23 -2.15 16.47
CA ASN A 365 10.35 -0.99 16.43
C ASN A 365 8.89 -1.42 16.58
N MET A 366 8.05 -0.50 17.03
CA MET A 366 6.62 -0.66 17.06
C MET A 366 5.95 0.59 16.48
N LYS A 367 5.00 0.40 15.62
CA LYS A 367 4.08 1.45 15.15
C LYS A 367 2.81 1.34 15.97
N LEU A 368 2.59 2.25 16.92
CA LEU A 368 1.50 2.18 17.88
C LEU A 368 0.43 3.24 17.61
N THR A 369 -0.83 2.86 17.59
CA THR A 369 -1.95 3.80 17.59
C THR A 369 -2.04 4.53 18.91
N THR A 370 -1.78 5.84 18.90
CA THR A 370 -1.66 6.67 20.12
C THR A 370 -2.72 7.74 20.27
N ALA A 371 -3.43 8.10 19.19
CA ALA A 371 -4.42 9.16 19.20
C ALA A 371 -5.47 9.01 18.10
N HIS A 372 -6.62 9.63 18.32
CA HIS A 372 -7.55 10.03 17.26
C HIS A 372 -7.20 11.42 16.75
N TYR A 373 -7.50 11.72 15.49
CA TYR A 373 -7.40 13.07 14.98
C TYR A 373 -8.76 13.68 14.61
N TYR A 374 -8.79 15.00 14.65
CA TYR A 374 -9.96 15.83 14.44
C TYR A 374 -9.60 16.94 13.46
N ILE A 375 -10.33 17.05 12.36
CA ILE A 375 -10.15 18.07 11.32
C ILE A 375 -10.85 19.39 11.69
N PRO A 376 -10.73 20.48 10.92
CA PRO A 376 -11.10 21.83 11.37
C PRO A 376 -12.51 21.99 11.93
N SER A 377 -13.51 21.33 11.41
CA SER A 377 -14.88 21.34 11.95
C SER A 377 -15.00 20.72 13.36
N GLY A 378 -13.96 20.03 13.82
CA GLY A 378 -13.94 19.28 15.09
C GLY A 378 -14.43 17.84 14.96
N ARG A 379 -14.80 17.36 13.77
CA ARG A 379 -15.23 15.98 13.56
C ARG A 379 -14.06 15.02 13.52
N CYS A 380 -14.27 13.79 14.03
CA CYS A 380 -13.41 12.65 13.84
C CYS A 380 -13.97 11.75 12.74
N ILE A 381 -13.19 11.46 11.72
CA ILE A 381 -13.67 10.73 10.54
C ILE A 381 -13.56 9.20 10.68
N GLN A 382 -13.10 8.69 11.81
CA GLN A 382 -12.89 7.25 12.04
C GLN A 382 -14.16 6.44 11.78
N ALA A 383 -14.16 5.62 10.73
CA ALA A 383 -15.33 4.87 10.29
C ALA A 383 -15.53 3.55 11.05
N ILE A 384 -14.47 2.97 11.59
CA ILE A 384 -14.48 1.67 12.28
C ILE A 384 -14.06 1.87 13.73
N LYS A 385 -14.87 1.38 14.67
CA LYS A 385 -14.50 1.28 16.09
C LYS A 385 -13.88 -0.08 16.35
N TYR A 386 -12.65 -0.08 16.81
CA TYR A 386 -11.97 -1.28 17.27
C TYR A 386 -12.27 -1.48 18.75
N LYS A 387 -12.94 -2.58 19.11
CA LYS A 387 -13.37 -2.87 20.49
C LYS A 387 -12.40 -3.78 21.24
N GLY A 388 -11.25 -4.09 20.65
CA GLY A 388 -10.37 -5.16 21.10
C GLY A 388 -10.90 -6.53 20.65
N GLU A 389 -10.17 -7.60 20.96
CA GLU A 389 -10.52 -8.98 20.58
C GLU A 389 -10.75 -9.19 19.08
N GLY A 390 -10.17 -8.33 18.21
CA GLY A 390 -10.35 -8.40 16.76
C GLY A 390 -11.76 -8.04 16.27
N LYS A 391 -12.62 -7.46 17.14
CA LYS A 391 -13.97 -7.04 16.77
C LYS A 391 -13.99 -5.66 16.18
N GLU A 392 -14.51 -5.54 14.98
CA GLU A 392 -14.71 -4.31 14.24
C GLU A 392 -16.19 -3.93 14.21
N GLU A 393 -16.50 -2.69 14.49
CA GLU A 393 -17.85 -2.14 14.38
C GLU A 393 -17.83 -0.92 13.48
N VAL A 394 -18.46 -1.03 12.32
CA VAL A 394 -18.67 0.11 11.43
C VAL A 394 -19.62 1.09 12.09
N VAL A 395 -19.25 2.38 12.14
CA VAL A 395 -20.14 3.42 12.68
C VAL A 395 -21.36 3.57 11.78
N ALA A 396 -22.51 3.12 12.29
CA ALA A 396 -23.78 3.22 11.57
C ALA A 396 -24.14 4.69 11.29
N ASP A 397 -24.76 4.95 10.15
CA ASP A 397 -25.12 6.32 9.72
C ASP A 397 -26.00 7.06 10.73
N SER A 398 -26.87 6.34 11.47
CA SER A 398 -27.71 6.86 12.55
C SER A 398 -26.92 7.31 13.80
N LEU A 399 -25.69 6.86 13.97
CA LEU A 399 -24.83 7.24 15.10
C LEU A 399 -23.83 8.35 14.76
N ARG A 400 -23.79 8.79 13.49
CA ARG A 400 -22.92 9.87 13.04
C ARG A 400 -23.49 11.22 13.43
N LYS A 401 -22.61 12.09 13.90
CA LYS A 401 -22.96 13.44 14.34
C LYS A 401 -22.76 14.45 13.22
N ASP A 402 -23.63 15.45 13.19
CA ASP A 402 -23.52 16.58 12.28
C ASP A 402 -22.54 17.62 12.82
N PHE A 403 -21.71 18.14 11.93
CA PHE A 403 -20.78 19.24 12.15
C PHE A 403 -20.99 20.28 11.07
N LYS A 404 -20.43 21.47 11.26
CA LYS A 404 -20.52 22.57 10.30
C LYS A 404 -19.17 22.93 9.73
N THR A 405 -19.11 23.15 8.41
CA THR A 405 -17.99 23.78 7.74
C THR A 405 -17.92 25.27 8.09
N LEU A 406 -16.89 25.97 7.63
CA LEU A 406 -16.69 27.39 7.88
C LEU A 406 -17.91 28.25 7.45
N HIS A 407 -18.52 27.94 6.30
CA HIS A 407 -19.71 28.64 5.79
C HIS A 407 -21.04 27.97 6.19
N GLY A 408 -21.00 26.99 7.10
CA GLY A 408 -22.21 26.40 7.69
C GLY A 408 -22.80 25.20 6.96
N ARG A 409 -22.13 24.65 5.93
CA ARG A 409 -22.54 23.38 5.30
C ARG A 409 -22.51 22.24 6.32
N THR A 410 -23.43 21.30 6.21
CA THR A 410 -23.47 20.14 7.11
C THR A 410 -22.53 19.04 6.62
N VAL A 411 -21.66 18.57 7.49
CA VAL A 411 -20.77 17.43 7.28
C VAL A 411 -20.87 16.48 8.47
N LYS A 412 -20.57 15.18 8.26
CA LYS A 412 -20.75 14.16 9.30
C LYS A 412 -19.39 13.58 9.76
N ASP A 413 -19.36 13.10 11.00
CA ASP A 413 -18.24 12.31 11.52
C ASP A 413 -18.40 10.81 11.22
N GLY A 414 -17.47 9.98 11.71
CA GLY A 414 -17.61 8.51 11.82
C GLY A 414 -17.73 7.75 10.51
N GLY A 415 -17.40 8.34 9.37
CA GLY A 415 -17.62 7.65 8.10
C GLY A 415 -16.64 7.97 6.98
N GLY A 416 -15.47 8.52 7.28
CA GLY A 416 -14.58 9.09 6.27
C GLY A 416 -15.10 10.44 5.76
N ILE A 417 -14.55 10.91 4.66
CA ILE A 417 -14.97 12.13 3.99
C ILE A 417 -15.98 11.77 2.89
N MET A 418 -17.20 12.29 3.02
CA MET A 418 -18.18 12.24 1.94
C MET A 418 -17.87 13.34 0.94
N PRO A 419 -17.77 13.03 -0.37
CA PRO A 419 -17.51 14.06 -1.36
C PRO A 419 -18.68 15.05 -1.48
N ASP A 420 -18.35 16.31 -1.76
CA ASP A 420 -19.35 17.35 -2.06
C ASP A 420 -20.07 17.08 -3.38
N VAL A 421 -19.32 16.48 -4.33
CA VAL A 421 -19.85 16.05 -5.63
C VAL A 421 -19.53 14.57 -5.82
N LYS A 422 -20.57 13.73 -5.73
CA LYS A 422 -20.41 12.29 -5.95
C LYS A 422 -20.28 12.00 -7.44
N VAL A 423 -19.17 11.35 -7.82
CA VAL A 423 -18.91 10.88 -9.18
C VAL A 423 -18.34 9.46 -9.08
N GLU A 424 -19.12 8.48 -9.47
CA GLU A 424 -18.64 7.09 -9.55
C GLU A 424 -17.65 6.95 -10.71
N PRO A 425 -16.56 6.18 -10.51
CA PRO A 425 -15.65 5.84 -11.62
C PRO A 425 -16.39 5.02 -12.68
N ASP A 426 -15.81 4.93 -13.86
CA ASP A 426 -16.27 3.95 -14.84
C ASP A 426 -16.03 2.53 -14.30
N SER A 427 -16.96 1.62 -14.56
CA SER A 427 -16.79 0.21 -14.19
C SER A 427 -15.74 -0.44 -15.08
N LEU A 428 -14.78 -1.14 -14.49
CA LEU A 428 -13.81 -1.92 -15.24
C LEU A 428 -14.41 -3.28 -15.59
N PRO A 429 -14.58 -3.62 -16.89
CA PRO A 429 -15.03 -4.94 -17.31
C PRO A 429 -14.08 -6.03 -16.84
N ASN A 430 -14.62 -7.18 -16.47
CA ASN A 430 -13.84 -8.29 -15.93
C ASN A 430 -12.71 -8.75 -16.86
N ILE A 431 -12.99 -8.79 -18.17
CA ILE A 431 -11.99 -9.12 -19.20
C ILE A 431 -10.78 -8.18 -19.14
N VAL A 432 -11.02 -6.87 -18.95
CA VAL A 432 -9.95 -5.86 -18.87
C VAL A 432 -9.16 -6.03 -17.58
N TYR A 433 -9.84 -6.30 -16.46
CA TYR A 433 -9.18 -6.58 -15.19
C TYR A 433 -8.20 -7.76 -15.30
N TYR A 434 -8.61 -8.87 -15.95
CA TYR A 434 -7.72 -10.01 -16.18
C TYR A 434 -6.58 -9.70 -17.14
N LEU A 435 -6.82 -8.95 -18.22
CA LEU A 435 -5.78 -8.56 -19.17
C LEU A 435 -4.72 -7.64 -18.55
N SER A 436 -5.14 -6.73 -17.63
CA SER A 436 -4.27 -5.70 -17.07
C SER A 436 -3.64 -6.09 -15.72
N ALA A 437 -4.23 -7.04 -14.98
CA ALA A 437 -3.74 -7.42 -13.66
C ALA A 437 -2.61 -8.46 -13.79
N ALA A 438 -1.39 -8.02 -13.53
CA ALA A 438 -0.25 -8.91 -13.43
C ALA A 438 -0.52 -10.05 -12.43
N GLY A 439 -0.47 -11.28 -12.90
CA GLY A 439 -0.67 -12.47 -12.06
C GLY A 439 -2.05 -13.13 -12.18
N LEU A 440 -2.99 -12.59 -12.93
CA LEU A 440 -4.27 -13.22 -13.23
C LEU A 440 -4.30 -13.85 -14.63
N ASP A 441 -3.66 -13.23 -15.60
CA ASP A 441 -3.53 -13.80 -16.96
C ASP A 441 -2.31 -14.70 -17.05
N SER A 442 -2.54 -16.03 -17.04
CA SER A 442 -1.48 -17.02 -17.25
C SER A 442 -0.90 -17.01 -18.67
N THR A 443 -1.59 -16.40 -19.65
CA THR A 443 -1.10 -16.28 -21.01
C THR A 443 -0.16 -15.09 -21.20
N MET A 444 -0.18 -14.12 -20.27
CA MET A 444 0.62 -12.88 -20.34
C MET A 444 0.45 -12.14 -21.68
N VAL A 445 -0.69 -12.28 -22.32
CA VAL A 445 -0.91 -11.84 -23.70
C VAL A 445 -0.71 -10.34 -23.90
N MET A 446 -1.15 -9.52 -22.93
CA MET A 446 -0.96 -8.06 -23.00
C MET A 446 0.52 -7.68 -22.91
N MET A 447 1.24 -8.22 -21.94
CA MET A 447 2.67 -7.95 -21.79
C MET A 447 3.45 -8.38 -23.03
N GLU A 448 3.21 -9.61 -23.53
CA GLU A 448 3.90 -10.12 -24.71
C GLU A 448 3.62 -9.29 -25.96
N TYR A 449 2.35 -8.86 -26.14
CA TYR A 449 1.99 -7.98 -27.25
C TYR A 449 2.71 -6.63 -27.16
N VAL A 450 2.70 -6.00 -25.98
CA VAL A 450 3.38 -4.72 -25.75
C VAL A 450 4.88 -4.82 -26.02
N VAL A 451 5.54 -5.87 -25.52
CA VAL A 451 6.97 -6.11 -25.76
C VAL A 451 7.27 -6.29 -27.25
N ASP A 452 6.45 -7.08 -27.96
CA ASP A 452 6.59 -7.27 -29.41
C ASP A 452 6.36 -5.95 -30.17
N TYR A 453 5.32 -5.20 -29.82
CA TYR A 453 5.03 -3.88 -30.40
C TYR A 453 6.20 -2.92 -30.24
N VAL A 454 6.71 -2.78 -29.02
CA VAL A 454 7.84 -1.89 -28.71
C VAL A 454 9.11 -2.31 -29.45
N SER A 455 9.33 -3.60 -29.66
CA SER A 455 10.48 -4.11 -30.41
C SER A 455 10.48 -3.68 -31.88
N LYS A 456 9.29 -3.48 -32.46
CA LYS A 456 9.08 -3.11 -33.88
C LYS A 456 8.95 -1.59 -34.08
N HIS A 457 8.69 -0.83 -33.04
CA HIS A 457 8.45 0.62 -33.09
C HIS A 457 9.46 1.35 -32.20
N PRO A 458 10.59 1.83 -32.74
CA PRO A 458 11.60 2.54 -31.94
C PRO A 458 11.09 3.84 -31.29
N THR A 459 10.06 4.45 -31.83
CA THR A 459 9.42 5.69 -31.36
C THR A 459 7.92 5.63 -31.56
N ILE A 460 7.19 6.39 -30.74
CA ILE A 460 5.74 6.61 -30.89
C ILE A 460 5.41 8.11 -30.85
N ALA A 461 4.18 8.48 -31.17
CA ALA A 461 3.68 9.84 -30.96
C ALA A 461 3.77 10.25 -29.49
N PRO A 462 3.74 11.58 -29.17
CA PRO A 462 3.74 12.06 -27.80
C PRO A 462 2.67 11.38 -26.93
N ALA A 463 2.98 11.16 -25.64
CA ALA A 463 2.14 10.40 -24.71
C ALA A 463 0.66 10.79 -24.77
N ARG A 464 0.36 12.08 -24.75
CA ARG A 464 -1.01 12.60 -24.78
C ARG A 464 -1.79 12.27 -26.05
N SER A 465 -1.10 12.13 -27.18
CA SER A 465 -1.74 11.93 -28.51
C SER A 465 -1.67 10.51 -29.02
N PHE A 466 -0.77 9.69 -28.52
CA PHE A 466 -0.63 8.30 -28.95
C PHE A 466 -1.91 7.50 -28.69
N ARG A 467 -2.32 6.67 -29.65
CA ARG A 467 -3.43 5.73 -29.58
C ARG A 467 -3.07 4.48 -30.36
N VAL A 468 -3.47 3.34 -29.81
CA VAL A 468 -3.45 2.07 -30.54
C VAL A 468 -4.39 2.16 -31.74
N SER A 469 -3.93 1.80 -32.92
CA SER A 469 -4.74 1.80 -34.14
C SER A 469 -5.67 0.57 -34.19
N ASP A 470 -6.69 0.63 -35.06
CA ASP A 470 -7.59 -0.51 -35.27
C ASP A 470 -6.82 -1.75 -35.77
N ALA A 471 -5.80 -1.56 -36.60
CA ALA A 471 -4.96 -2.65 -37.11
C ALA A 471 -4.11 -3.29 -35.99
N ASP A 472 -3.56 -2.46 -35.11
CA ASP A 472 -2.82 -2.93 -33.94
C ASP A 472 -3.73 -3.69 -32.98
N TYR A 473 -4.95 -3.17 -32.75
CA TYR A 473 -5.95 -3.87 -31.93
C TYR A 473 -6.32 -5.24 -32.52
N GLU A 474 -6.57 -5.33 -33.82
CA GLU A 474 -6.90 -6.60 -34.43
C GLU A 474 -5.75 -7.61 -34.31
N THR A 475 -4.50 -7.14 -34.42
CA THR A 475 -3.32 -7.97 -34.17
C THR A 475 -3.27 -8.49 -32.74
N PHE A 476 -3.56 -7.62 -31.75
CA PHE A 476 -3.67 -8.01 -30.34
C PHE A 476 -4.81 -9.02 -30.12
N LYS A 477 -5.98 -8.77 -30.67
CA LYS A 477 -7.16 -9.64 -30.58
C LYS A 477 -6.85 -11.06 -31.11
N GLN A 478 -6.23 -11.16 -32.29
CA GLN A 478 -5.84 -12.44 -32.84
C GLN A 478 -4.82 -13.16 -31.98
N LYS A 479 -3.85 -12.43 -31.39
CA LYS A 479 -2.91 -13.01 -30.45
C LYS A 479 -3.62 -13.54 -29.20
N ALA A 480 -4.56 -12.78 -28.63
CA ALA A 480 -5.30 -13.20 -27.44
C ALA A 480 -6.11 -14.49 -27.69
N ILE A 481 -6.73 -14.60 -28.85
CA ILE A 481 -7.47 -15.80 -29.26
C ILE A 481 -6.51 -16.99 -29.49
N ASN A 482 -5.41 -16.78 -30.19
CA ASN A 482 -4.44 -17.84 -30.55
C ASN A 482 -3.69 -18.36 -29.31
N ASP A 483 -3.36 -17.49 -28.36
CA ASP A 483 -2.69 -17.85 -27.12
C ASP A 483 -3.65 -18.49 -26.09
N GLY A 484 -4.95 -18.53 -26.42
CA GLY A 484 -5.97 -19.16 -25.60
C GLY A 484 -6.26 -18.40 -24.31
N PHE A 485 -6.23 -17.05 -24.35
CA PHE A 485 -6.59 -16.21 -23.22
C PHE A 485 -7.95 -16.60 -22.64
N LYS A 486 -8.01 -16.69 -21.31
CA LYS A 486 -9.22 -17.06 -20.57
C LYS A 486 -9.30 -16.21 -19.31
N TYR A 487 -10.50 -15.88 -18.92
CA TYR A 487 -10.78 -15.21 -17.67
C TYR A 487 -12.03 -15.75 -17.01
N ASP A 488 -12.10 -15.68 -15.68
CA ASP A 488 -13.25 -16.14 -14.94
C ASP A 488 -14.40 -15.15 -15.06
N ARG A 489 -15.56 -15.66 -15.44
CA ARG A 489 -16.82 -14.90 -15.49
C ARG A 489 -17.68 -15.24 -14.28
N GLU A 490 -17.87 -14.27 -13.42
CA GLU A 490 -18.69 -14.46 -12.23
C GLU A 490 -20.12 -14.90 -12.57
N SER A 491 -20.69 -14.36 -13.65
CA SER A 491 -22.04 -14.75 -14.11
C SER A 491 -22.13 -16.24 -14.46
N GLU A 492 -21.10 -16.82 -15.10
CA GLU A 492 -21.07 -18.26 -15.38
C GLU A 492 -20.86 -19.09 -14.11
N ARG A 493 -20.02 -18.61 -13.19
CA ARG A 493 -19.80 -19.25 -11.89
C ARG A 493 -21.09 -19.27 -11.07
N PHE A 494 -21.74 -18.12 -10.93
CA PHE A 494 -23.02 -18.01 -10.21
C PHE A 494 -24.12 -18.85 -10.86
N LEU A 495 -24.18 -18.92 -12.19
CA LEU A 495 -25.13 -19.79 -12.87
C LEU A 495 -24.86 -21.29 -12.60
N LYS A 496 -23.60 -21.71 -12.64
CA LYS A 496 -23.22 -23.08 -12.28
C LYS A 496 -23.62 -23.40 -10.82
N ASP A 497 -23.39 -22.48 -9.90
CA ASP A 497 -23.75 -22.67 -8.49
C ASP A 497 -25.27 -22.62 -8.29
N LEU A 498 -25.98 -21.74 -8.99
CA LEU A 498 -27.44 -21.70 -9.00
C LEU A 498 -28.02 -23.04 -9.52
N ILE A 499 -27.45 -23.61 -10.60
CA ILE A 499 -27.88 -24.91 -11.12
C ILE A 499 -27.67 -26.03 -10.10
N LYS A 500 -26.55 -26.01 -9.34
CA LYS A 500 -26.31 -26.98 -8.26
C LYS A 500 -27.36 -26.87 -7.16
N VAL A 501 -27.65 -25.65 -6.74
CA VAL A 501 -28.68 -25.37 -5.72
C VAL A 501 -30.06 -25.79 -6.22
N ALA A 502 -30.43 -25.40 -7.45
CA ALA A 502 -31.72 -25.75 -8.06
C ALA A 502 -31.91 -27.29 -8.18
N ARG A 503 -30.85 -28.04 -8.47
CA ARG A 503 -30.88 -29.53 -8.47
C ARG A 503 -31.11 -30.09 -7.06
N PHE A 504 -30.39 -29.55 -6.08
CA PHE A 504 -30.55 -29.95 -4.69
C PHE A 504 -31.96 -29.70 -4.16
N GLU A 505 -32.55 -28.55 -4.52
CA GLU A 505 -33.92 -28.13 -4.13
C GLU A 505 -35.04 -28.76 -5.01
N GLY A 506 -34.68 -29.53 -6.07
CA GLY A 506 -35.65 -30.17 -6.98
C GLY A 506 -36.33 -29.24 -8.00
N TYR A 507 -35.85 -28.03 -8.18
CA TYR A 507 -36.40 -27.07 -9.16
C TYR A 507 -35.81 -27.20 -10.56
N TYR A 508 -34.62 -27.79 -10.68
CA TYR A 508 -33.87 -27.80 -11.95
C TYR A 508 -34.67 -28.43 -13.10
N ASP A 509 -35.31 -29.60 -12.89
CA ASP A 509 -36.00 -30.30 -13.96
C ASP A 509 -37.24 -29.55 -14.48
N ARG A 510 -37.87 -28.74 -13.62
CA ARG A 510 -39.03 -27.90 -13.98
C ARG A 510 -38.64 -26.66 -14.78
N ALA A 511 -37.44 -26.11 -14.54
CA ALA A 511 -36.91 -24.89 -15.17
C ALA A 511 -35.70 -25.19 -16.08
N LYS A 512 -35.54 -26.43 -16.51
CA LYS A 512 -34.39 -26.86 -17.32
C LYS A 512 -34.24 -26.07 -18.63
N PRO A 513 -35.32 -25.83 -19.41
CA PRO A 513 -35.21 -25.04 -20.63
C PRO A 513 -34.71 -23.61 -20.41
N GLU A 514 -35.12 -22.98 -19.30
CA GLU A 514 -34.70 -21.62 -18.92
C GLU A 514 -33.22 -21.60 -18.52
N PHE A 515 -32.77 -22.56 -17.72
CA PHE A 515 -31.36 -22.71 -17.37
C PHE A 515 -30.47 -22.95 -18.61
N GLU A 516 -30.88 -23.83 -19.50
CA GLU A 516 -30.15 -24.11 -20.74
C GLU A 516 -30.13 -22.89 -21.68
N ALA A 517 -31.25 -22.17 -21.81
CA ALA A 517 -31.33 -20.93 -22.57
C ALA A 517 -30.41 -19.85 -22.02
N LEU A 518 -30.40 -19.68 -20.68
CA LEU A 518 -29.51 -18.74 -20.01
C LEU A 518 -28.03 -19.15 -20.17
N GLN A 519 -27.73 -20.44 -19.98
CA GLN A 519 -26.38 -20.98 -20.17
C GLN A 519 -25.87 -20.76 -21.59
N LYS A 520 -26.74 -20.94 -22.59
CA LYS A 520 -26.41 -20.66 -24.01
C LYS A 520 -26.15 -19.18 -24.25
N LYS A 521 -26.96 -18.27 -23.66
CA LYS A 521 -26.80 -16.81 -23.78
C LYS A 521 -25.53 -16.29 -23.06
N LEU A 522 -25.17 -16.91 -21.96
CA LEU A 522 -23.96 -16.58 -21.18
C LEU A 522 -22.72 -17.34 -21.65
N ARG A 523 -22.85 -18.17 -22.70
CA ARG A 523 -21.70 -18.91 -23.25
C ARG A 523 -20.63 -17.94 -23.73
N HIS A 524 -19.41 -18.20 -23.30
CA HIS A 524 -18.25 -17.39 -23.64
C HIS A 524 -17.93 -17.44 -25.13
N ASP A 525 -17.93 -16.28 -25.76
CA ASP A 525 -17.34 -16.03 -27.07
C ASP A 525 -16.27 -14.95 -26.91
N LEU A 526 -15.01 -15.38 -26.80
CA LEU A 526 -13.90 -14.47 -26.55
C LEU A 526 -13.77 -13.41 -27.66
N ALA A 527 -14.01 -13.77 -28.93
CA ALA A 527 -13.90 -12.81 -30.03
C ALA A 527 -14.95 -11.71 -29.93
N ALA A 528 -16.21 -12.08 -29.61
CA ALA A 528 -17.29 -11.11 -29.41
C ALA A 528 -17.07 -10.23 -28.19
N GLU A 529 -16.55 -10.78 -27.09
CA GLU A 529 -16.23 -10.01 -25.87
C GLU A 529 -15.08 -9.02 -26.10
N LEU A 530 -14.04 -9.43 -26.81
CA LEU A 530 -12.95 -8.53 -27.22
C LEU A 530 -13.50 -7.39 -28.10
N ASP A 531 -14.40 -7.67 -29.06
CA ASP A 531 -15.03 -6.63 -29.87
C ASP A 531 -15.90 -5.69 -29.04
N TYR A 532 -16.70 -6.25 -28.14
CA TYR A 532 -17.59 -5.45 -27.29
C TYR A 532 -16.84 -4.50 -26.35
N HIS A 533 -15.69 -4.92 -25.86
CA HIS A 533 -14.86 -4.13 -24.95
C HIS A 533 -13.65 -3.46 -25.61
N LYS A 534 -13.62 -3.39 -26.96
CA LYS A 534 -12.51 -2.86 -27.74
C LYS A 534 -12.00 -1.52 -27.24
N ASP A 535 -12.89 -0.55 -27.06
CA ASP A 535 -12.50 0.82 -26.73
C ASP A 535 -11.71 0.89 -25.40
N ILE A 536 -12.17 0.18 -24.37
CA ILE A 536 -11.50 0.19 -23.08
C ILE A 536 -10.21 -0.65 -23.12
N ILE A 537 -10.18 -1.76 -23.86
CA ILE A 537 -8.97 -2.57 -24.05
C ILE A 537 -7.90 -1.74 -24.78
N CYS A 538 -8.29 -0.99 -25.83
CA CYS A 538 -7.40 -0.06 -26.53
C CYS A 538 -6.81 1.01 -25.61
N GLN A 539 -7.59 1.53 -24.64
CA GLN A 539 -7.08 2.49 -23.64
C GLN A 539 -5.97 1.86 -22.78
N TYR A 540 -6.19 0.64 -22.30
CA TYR A 540 -5.19 -0.08 -21.51
C TYR A 540 -3.94 -0.44 -22.32
N LEU A 541 -4.09 -0.99 -23.53
CA LEU A 541 -2.97 -1.25 -24.44
C LEU A 541 -2.19 0.03 -24.75
N THR A 542 -2.90 1.14 -24.99
CA THR A 542 -2.27 2.45 -25.21
C THR A 542 -1.44 2.87 -23.99
N SER A 543 -2.00 2.76 -22.79
CA SER A 543 -1.30 3.09 -21.54
C SER A 543 -0.05 2.24 -21.34
N GLU A 544 -0.16 0.92 -21.56
CA GLU A 544 0.95 -0.02 -21.44
C GLU A 544 2.08 0.26 -22.45
N ILE A 545 1.73 0.55 -23.72
CA ILE A 545 2.70 0.93 -24.74
C ILE A 545 3.36 2.26 -24.37
N VAL A 546 2.57 3.28 -24.01
CA VAL A 546 3.06 4.61 -23.61
C VAL A 546 4.03 4.53 -22.43
N SER A 547 3.75 3.66 -21.46
CA SER A 547 4.65 3.47 -20.30
C SER A 547 6.06 3.02 -20.68
N CYS A 548 6.19 2.26 -21.77
CA CYS A 548 7.49 1.80 -22.27
C CYS A 548 8.38 2.93 -22.85
N TYR A 549 7.78 4.02 -23.32
CA TYR A 549 8.51 5.16 -23.92
C TYR A 549 8.57 6.36 -23.00
N TYR A 550 7.49 6.63 -22.27
CA TYR A 550 7.30 7.85 -21.47
C TYR A 550 7.13 7.56 -19.98
N TYR A 551 7.34 6.30 -19.56
CA TYR A 551 7.26 5.83 -18.17
C TYR A 551 5.87 6.08 -17.54
N GLN A 552 5.77 5.90 -16.24
CA GLN A 552 4.53 6.11 -15.49
C GLN A 552 3.91 7.51 -15.73
N ALA A 553 4.74 8.53 -15.84
CA ALA A 553 4.28 9.90 -16.08
C ALA A 553 3.48 10.01 -17.40
N GLY A 554 4.00 9.41 -18.49
CA GLY A 554 3.31 9.41 -19.78
C GLY A 554 2.05 8.56 -19.77
N ALA A 555 2.05 7.42 -19.10
CA ALA A 555 0.86 6.58 -18.93
C ALA A 555 -0.26 7.33 -18.21
N ILE A 556 0.07 8.04 -17.10
CA ILE A 556 -0.89 8.90 -16.39
C ILE A 556 -1.40 10.00 -17.33
N GLU A 557 -0.52 10.76 -17.97
CA GLU A 557 -0.91 11.82 -18.89
C GLU A 557 -1.89 11.33 -19.97
N ASN A 558 -1.62 10.17 -20.56
CA ASN A 558 -2.48 9.58 -21.55
C ASN A 558 -3.85 9.18 -20.99
N SER A 559 -3.90 8.57 -19.81
CA SER A 559 -5.14 8.06 -19.19
C SER A 559 -6.12 9.16 -18.78
N LEU A 560 -5.63 10.36 -18.40
CA LEU A 560 -6.46 11.46 -17.88
C LEU A 560 -7.58 11.88 -18.84
N GLN A 561 -7.41 11.74 -20.13
CA GLN A 561 -8.44 12.09 -21.12
C GLN A 561 -9.66 11.16 -21.14
N TYR A 562 -9.47 9.92 -20.68
CA TYR A 562 -10.52 8.91 -20.60
C TYR A 562 -11.21 8.89 -19.24
N ASP A 563 -10.61 9.52 -18.23
CA ASP A 563 -11.08 9.49 -16.85
C ASP A 563 -12.35 10.35 -16.67
N LYS A 564 -13.46 9.70 -16.36
CA LYS A 564 -14.76 10.36 -16.14
C LYS A 564 -14.71 11.35 -14.98
N GLN A 565 -14.06 11.00 -13.87
CA GLN A 565 -13.98 11.87 -12.69
C GLN A 565 -13.15 13.11 -12.98
N VAL A 566 -12.07 12.97 -13.76
CA VAL A 566 -11.26 14.12 -14.24
C VAL A 566 -12.09 15.01 -15.17
N ARG A 567 -12.84 14.45 -16.12
CA ARG A 567 -13.72 15.22 -17.02
C ARG A 567 -14.79 16.01 -16.25
N GLU A 568 -15.41 15.39 -15.23
CA GLU A 568 -16.41 16.08 -14.40
C GLU A 568 -15.78 17.19 -13.53
N ALA A 569 -14.58 16.96 -13.01
CA ALA A 569 -13.83 17.97 -12.27
C ALA A 569 -13.45 19.17 -13.17
N VAL A 570 -13.02 18.92 -14.40
CA VAL A 570 -12.74 19.98 -15.39
C VAL A 570 -14.00 20.79 -15.71
N LYS A 571 -15.17 20.13 -15.86
CA LYS A 571 -16.45 20.82 -16.07
C LYS A 571 -16.79 21.72 -14.89
N LEU A 572 -16.60 21.23 -13.65
CA LEU A 572 -16.86 22.02 -12.46
C LEU A 572 -15.93 23.23 -12.34
N LEU A 573 -14.63 23.04 -12.58
CA LEU A 573 -13.63 24.13 -12.53
C LEU A 573 -13.84 25.19 -13.63
N ARG A 574 -14.53 24.83 -14.71
CA ARG A 574 -14.94 25.78 -15.78
C ARG A 574 -16.27 26.49 -15.49
N ASP A 575 -16.94 26.14 -14.41
CA ASP A 575 -18.20 26.78 -13.98
C ASP A 575 -18.02 27.43 -12.59
N PRO A 576 -17.50 28.68 -12.52
CA PRO A 576 -17.27 29.36 -11.25
C PRO A 576 -18.53 29.55 -10.41
N LYS A 577 -19.70 29.69 -11.03
CA LYS A 577 -20.97 29.85 -10.31
C LYS A 577 -21.34 28.57 -9.57
N ARG A 578 -21.32 27.45 -10.27
CA ARG A 578 -21.56 26.12 -9.68
C ARG A 578 -20.52 25.80 -8.62
N TYR A 579 -19.23 26.07 -8.86
CA TYR A 579 -18.17 25.87 -7.89
C TYR A 579 -18.43 26.66 -6.60
N ALA A 580 -18.76 27.96 -6.72
CA ALA A 580 -19.07 28.82 -5.57
C ALA A 580 -20.33 28.38 -4.81
N SER A 581 -21.39 27.97 -5.52
CA SER A 581 -22.64 27.50 -4.88
C SER A 581 -22.44 26.23 -4.03
N ILE A 582 -21.48 25.37 -4.38
CA ILE A 582 -21.14 24.19 -3.57
C ILE A 582 -20.48 24.60 -2.24
N LEU A 583 -19.59 25.60 -2.26
CA LEU A 583 -18.85 26.04 -1.08
C LEU A 583 -19.64 26.98 -0.15
N SER A 584 -20.61 27.67 -0.67
CA SER A 584 -21.47 28.60 0.08
C SER A 584 -22.88 28.48 -0.45
N PRO A 585 -23.61 27.39 -0.08
CA PRO A 585 -25.02 27.25 -0.49
C PRO A 585 -25.82 28.41 0.07
N GLU A 586 -26.66 29.00 -0.79
CA GLU A 586 -27.61 30.05 -0.36
C GLU A 586 -28.40 29.52 0.83
N LYS A 587 -28.50 30.33 1.88
CA LYS A 587 -29.39 30.03 3.00
C LYS A 587 -30.81 30.00 2.40
N THR A 588 -31.40 28.81 2.28
CA THR A 588 -32.84 28.68 2.13
C THR A 588 -33.45 29.32 3.36
N GLU A 589 -34.04 30.53 3.18
CA GLU A 589 -34.84 31.22 4.18
C GLU A 589 -36.02 30.36 4.64
#